data_87409378eee160515b365b0c345fa8b9
#
_entry.id   87409378eee160515b365b0c345fa8b9
#
_cell.length_a   1.000
_cell.length_b   1.000
_cell.length_c   1.000
_cell.angle_alpha   90.00
_cell.angle_beta   90.00
_cell.angle_gamma   90.00
#
_symmetry.space_group_name_H-M   'P 1'
#
loop_
_entity.id
_entity.type
_entity.pdbx_description
1 polymer ?
#
loop_
_entity_poly.entity_id
_entity_poly.type
_entity_poly.pdbx_seq_one_letter_code
_entity_poly.pdbx_strand_id
1 'polypeptide(L)'
;MKKIISIFLCALMLVSAMSIGSFAASERKTDCGSDCEFYPTIIIPGLGQSGVFVADENGDFVLDDEGKRISAFPAYIQLPEIIKRALVPALLTLITQRDAGLSDAFEDVIKTCFGINASDLNAQNTGNVILERYYKPYSECTKEEQELINSHIPFHLYPTDLPKDHLYYFTYNSFGNHIDVAKELYDYIRMVKEQTGHSKVNLVPISQGGTFANAIFDYHPEVMDDLHKVLYIVPALDGSTIIGDVFNGRINFLDADYLYHGFLENSGLMDKGTARMIEVIARILPDEVLMEALNKGVKTLVEDIMIRSTSMWALCPSGDYPSAAQKYLSSPEMANIKKQTDKYYQAQLNSDANIQKLLAKGIQVFNVAQYDFNMINVGETWNTQNADYIIHLDSTSMGAYAANIGETLPDDYVQKNTYCSNPEHNHISPDRVVDASAGLLPDTTFYFDGQKHDLTQHNDVILKIAMELIAHDDIKDVYSSPDFPQFNIGRDVRNLHTLLKSAEEVNASSLSSEEKAELNAAVAQAENLLNTTVCEAGDFEKAENRLSDILIKVGAVEAEEEKDYTFFENLSQWLYEHYGTNGFSEMPRISINLILKAIVNFINNIFA
;
A
#
# COMPACT_ATOMS: atom_id res chain seq x y z
N MET A 1 52.08 -9.33 9.58
CA MET A 1 50.76 -9.72 9.07
C MET A 1 49.71 -9.90 10.18
N LYS A 2 49.87 -10.73 11.20
CA LYS A 2 48.81 -10.93 12.24
C LYS A 2 48.43 -9.65 13.01
N LYS A 3 49.36 -8.73 13.30
CA LYS A 3 49.06 -7.47 13.96
C LYS A 3 48.31 -6.44 13.08
N ILE A 4 48.51 -6.49 11.76
CA ILE A 4 47.79 -5.60 10.80
C ILE A 4 46.38 -6.12 10.60
N ILE A 5 46.15 -7.41 10.58
CA ILE A 5 44.80 -8.03 10.49
C ILE A 5 44.00 -7.75 11.76
N SER A 6 44.64 -7.77 12.96
CA SER A 6 43.94 -7.40 14.21
C SER A 6 43.54 -5.93 14.27
N ILE A 7 44.37 -5.03 13.73
CA ILE A 7 44.03 -3.59 13.67
C ILE A 7 42.92 -3.35 12.66
N PHE A 8 42.90 -4.07 11.55
CA PHE A 8 41.83 -3.98 10.54
C PHE A 8 40.51 -4.56 11.06
N LEU A 9 40.54 -5.66 11.82
CA LEU A 9 39.37 -6.23 12.49
C LEU A 9 38.83 -5.33 13.61
N CYS A 10 39.72 -4.69 14.38
CA CYS A 10 39.30 -3.68 15.39
C CYS A 10 38.73 -2.40 14.74
N ALA A 11 39.29 -1.98 13.60
CA ALA A 11 38.74 -0.84 12.85
C ALA A 11 37.39 -1.17 12.22
N LEU A 12 37.17 -2.39 11.69
CA LEU A 12 35.89 -2.87 11.20
C LEU A 12 34.83 -3.01 12.32
N MET A 13 35.23 -3.45 13.52
CA MET A 13 34.32 -3.48 14.68
C MET A 13 34.01 -2.08 15.23
N LEU A 14 34.92 -1.12 15.10
CA LEU A 14 34.67 0.28 15.45
C LEU A 14 33.78 1.00 14.43
N VAL A 15 33.88 0.65 13.14
CA VAL A 15 32.98 1.19 12.08
C VAL A 15 31.57 0.61 12.20
N SER A 16 31.45 -0.68 12.57
CA SER A 16 30.13 -1.28 12.84
C SER A 16 29.49 -0.80 14.16
N ALA A 17 30.30 -0.29 15.11
CA ALA A 17 29.80 0.34 16.33
C ALA A 17 29.46 1.85 16.16
N MET A 18 29.90 2.47 15.06
CA MET A 18 29.59 3.87 14.76
C MET A 18 28.31 4.08 13.95
N SER A 19 27.66 3.01 13.49
CA SER A 19 26.32 3.07 12.89
C SER A 19 25.17 3.03 13.91
N ILE A 20 25.49 2.97 15.21
CA ILE A 20 24.54 3.39 16.24
C ILE A 20 24.61 4.91 16.24
N GLY A 21 23.74 5.55 15.46
CA GLY A 21 23.55 6.99 15.54
C GLY A 21 23.33 7.34 17.00
N SER A 22 24.33 7.98 17.62
CA SER A 22 24.13 8.61 18.91
C SER A 22 23.02 9.63 18.69
N PHE A 23 21.84 9.34 19.22
CA PHE A 23 20.82 10.34 19.41
C PHE A 23 21.48 11.48 20.19
N ALA A 24 21.89 12.54 19.50
CA ALA A 24 22.23 13.78 20.16
C ALA A 24 20.91 14.29 20.72
N ALA A 25 20.66 13.99 21.99
CA ALA A 25 19.57 14.61 22.73
C ALA A 25 19.77 16.11 22.62
N SER A 26 19.07 16.78 21.72
CA SER A 26 18.93 18.23 21.80
C SER A 26 18.09 18.48 23.06
N GLU A 27 18.62 19.24 24.00
CA GLU A 27 17.83 19.77 25.11
C GLU A 27 16.72 20.65 24.50
N ARG A 28 15.60 20.02 24.14
CA ARG A 28 14.42 20.72 23.72
C ARG A 28 13.51 20.93 24.90
N LYS A 29 13.25 22.16 25.23
CA LYS A 29 12.03 22.56 25.90
C LYS A 29 10.98 22.70 24.83
N THR A 30 10.04 21.73 24.75
CA THR A 30 8.77 21.94 24.07
C THR A 30 8.10 23.18 24.71
N ASP A 31 7.40 23.97 23.92
CA ASP A 31 6.50 25.03 24.47
C ASP A 31 5.33 24.42 25.25
N CYS A 32 5.24 23.09 25.25
CA CYS A 32 4.27 22.27 25.95
C CYS A 32 4.67 22.19 27.43
N GLY A 33 3.94 22.86 28.29
CA GLY A 33 4.08 22.74 29.75
C GLY A 33 3.61 21.38 30.26
N SER A 34 3.82 21.10 31.55
CA SER A 34 3.37 19.90 32.26
C SER A 34 1.86 19.63 32.17
N ASP A 35 1.07 20.58 31.68
CA ASP A 35 -0.39 20.58 31.59
C ASP A 35 -0.90 20.40 30.15
N CYS A 36 -0.04 19.93 29.22
CA CYS A 36 -0.45 19.66 27.85
C CYS A 36 -1.43 18.47 27.80
N GLU A 37 -2.60 18.70 27.22
CA GLU A 37 -3.65 17.70 27.09
C GLU A 37 -3.42 16.74 25.90
N PHE A 38 -2.51 17.10 24.97
CA PHE A 38 -2.21 16.32 23.78
C PHE A 38 -1.04 15.38 23.99
N TYR A 39 -1.06 14.24 23.34
CA TYR A 39 0.05 13.29 23.34
C TYR A 39 0.77 13.29 21.99
N PRO A 40 2.13 13.22 22.00
CA PRO A 40 2.89 13.06 20.77
C PRO A 40 2.42 11.83 19.99
N THR A 41 2.26 11.98 18.71
CA THR A 41 1.73 10.94 17.81
C THR A 41 2.81 10.50 16.85
N ILE A 42 3.06 9.19 16.78
CA ILE A 42 4.03 8.57 15.89
C ILE A 42 3.27 7.83 14.79
N ILE A 43 3.40 8.30 13.56
CA ILE A 43 2.91 7.61 12.37
C ILE A 43 3.94 6.56 11.97
N ILE A 44 3.48 5.31 11.80
CA ILE A 44 4.26 4.19 11.31
C ILE A 44 3.68 3.84 9.94
N PRO A 45 4.27 4.31 8.83
CA PRO A 45 3.65 4.22 7.51
C PRO A 45 3.58 2.79 6.97
N GLY A 46 2.87 2.63 5.85
CA GLY A 46 2.77 1.38 5.12
C GLY A 46 3.99 1.08 4.25
N LEU A 47 3.90 -0.04 3.53
CA LEU A 47 4.91 -0.49 2.57
C LEU A 47 5.15 0.59 1.50
N GLY A 48 6.41 0.97 1.30
CA GLY A 48 6.80 1.94 0.28
C GLY A 48 6.55 3.41 0.65
N GLN A 49 6.02 3.70 1.83
CA GLN A 49 5.74 5.07 2.29
C GLN A 49 6.88 5.67 3.13
N SER A 50 8.08 5.11 3.02
CA SER A 50 9.32 5.67 3.60
C SER A 50 10.26 6.06 2.48
N GLY A 51 10.92 7.20 2.55
CA GLY A 51 11.88 7.64 1.54
C GLY A 51 13.12 6.74 1.54
N VAL A 52 13.14 5.72 0.67
CA VAL A 52 14.30 4.86 0.43
C VAL A 52 14.87 5.19 -0.95
N PHE A 53 16.09 5.69 -0.98
CA PHE A 53 16.73 6.21 -2.18
C PHE A 53 17.99 5.43 -2.54
N VAL A 54 18.36 5.45 -3.82
CA VAL A 54 19.61 4.86 -4.32
C VAL A 54 20.79 5.68 -3.83
N ALA A 55 21.81 5.01 -3.29
CA ALA A 55 23.09 5.61 -2.89
C ALA A 55 24.21 5.24 -3.87
N ASP A 56 25.16 6.14 -4.04
CA ASP A 56 26.42 5.86 -4.71
C ASP A 56 27.43 5.12 -3.80
N GLU A 57 28.63 4.88 -4.30
CA GLU A 57 29.71 4.21 -3.55
C GLU A 57 30.21 5.01 -2.33
N ASN A 58 29.94 6.33 -2.28
CA ASN A 58 30.33 7.22 -1.20
C ASN A 58 29.20 7.35 -0.14
N GLY A 59 28.03 6.82 -0.43
CA GLY A 59 26.83 6.96 0.40
C GLY A 59 26.05 8.25 0.15
N ASP A 60 26.25 8.91 -1.00
CA ASP A 60 25.51 10.09 -1.41
C ASP A 60 24.30 9.69 -2.27
N PHE A 61 23.25 10.53 -2.31
CA PHE A 61 22.08 10.29 -3.15
C PHE A 61 22.43 10.28 -4.64
N VAL A 62 21.99 9.25 -5.35
CA VAL A 62 22.01 9.27 -6.82
C VAL A 62 20.83 10.10 -7.31
N LEU A 63 21.13 11.03 -8.24
CA LEU A 63 20.13 11.92 -8.82
C LEU A 63 19.87 11.53 -10.27
N ASP A 64 18.64 11.77 -10.72
CA ASP A 64 18.25 11.66 -12.13
C ASP A 64 18.72 12.90 -12.94
N ASP A 65 18.38 12.93 -14.23
CA ASP A 65 18.74 14.02 -15.15
C ASP A 65 18.06 15.36 -14.77
N GLU A 66 17.00 15.34 -13.97
CA GLU A 66 16.28 16.51 -13.44
C GLU A 66 16.83 16.96 -12.08
N GLY A 67 17.80 16.24 -11.51
CA GLY A 67 18.36 16.51 -10.20
C GLY A 67 17.51 15.99 -9.04
N LYS A 68 16.54 15.11 -9.29
CA LYS A 68 15.73 14.46 -8.25
C LYS A 68 16.41 13.19 -7.75
N ARG A 69 16.21 12.86 -6.48
CA ARG A 69 16.70 11.62 -5.86
C ARG A 69 16.01 10.40 -6.48
N ILE A 70 16.78 9.40 -6.90
CA ILE A 70 16.24 8.16 -7.46
C ILE A 70 15.70 7.29 -6.33
N SER A 71 14.40 6.97 -6.36
CA SER A 71 13.78 6.08 -5.39
C SER A 71 14.27 4.63 -5.59
N ALA A 72 14.69 3.99 -4.50
CA ALA A 72 15.02 2.57 -4.47
C ALA A 72 13.78 1.70 -4.21
N PHE A 73 12.80 2.25 -3.46
CA PHE A 73 11.50 1.62 -3.26
C PHE A 73 10.45 2.63 -2.78
N PRO A 74 9.26 2.69 -3.41
CA PRO A 74 8.95 1.98 -4.67
C PRO A 74 9.97 2.33 -5.75
N ALA A 75 10.44 1.29 -6.47
CA ALA A 75 11.42 1.53 -7.52
C ALA A 75 10.81 2.49 -8.55
N TYR A 76 11.60 3.46 -9.00
CA TYR A 76 11.22 4.29 -10.14
C TYR A 76 11.21 3.42 -11.39
N ILE A 77 10.05 2.85 -11.69
CA ILE A 77 9.86 1.98 -12.84
C ILE A 77 9.67 2.89 -14.05
N GLN A 78 10.69 2.99 -14.86
CA GLN A 78 10.53 3.54 -16.22
C GLN A 78 9.80 2.49 -17.07
N LEU A 79 8.45 2.49 -16.97
CA LEU A 79 7.60 1.57 -17.72
C LEU A 79 7.97 1.50 -19.22
N PRO A 80 8.29 2.60 -19.93
CA PRO A 80 8.75 2.55 -21.30
C PRO A 80 10.03 1.70 -21.50
N GLU A 81 11.00 1.79 -20.59
CA GLU A 81 12.24 0.98 -20.68
C GLU A 81 11.98 -0.50 -20.42
N ILE A 82 11.07 -0.83 -19.50
CA ILE A 82 10.66 -2.22 -19.23
C ILE A 82 9.94 -2.81 -20.44
N ILE A 83 8.96 -2.09 -20.99
CA ILE A 83 8.25 -2.52 -22.19
C ILE A 83 9.24 -2.71 -23.35
N LYS A 84 10.16 -1.79 -23.55
CA LYS A 84 11.17 -1.88 -24.62
C LYS A 84 12.06 -3.12 -24.46
N ARG A 85 12.49 -3.46 -23.25
CA ARG A 85 13.31 -4.65 -22.96
C ARG A 85 12.55 -5.94 -23.19
N ALA A 86 11.27 -6.01 -22.78
CA ALA A 86 10.44 -7.20 -22.94
C ALA A 86 9.85 -7.36 -24.35
N LEU A 87 9.64 -6.26 -25.08
CA LEU A 87 8.92 -6.23 -26.34
C LEU A 87 9.63 -7.01 -27.45
N VAL A 88 10.92 -6.80 -27.64
CA VAL A 88 11.69 -7.51 -28.71
C VAL A 88 11.71 -9.01 -28.45
N PRO A 89 12.04 -9.51 -27.25
CA PRO A 89 11.89 -10.92 -26.90
C PRO A 89 10.46 -11.44 -27.11
N ALA A 90 9.44 -10.68 -26.70
CA ALA A 90 8.04 -11.07 -26.89
C ALA A 90 7.66 -11.24 -28.37
N LEU A 91 8.03 -10.27 -29.21
CA LEU A 91 7.79 -10.34 -30.67
C LEU A 91 8.55 -11.49 -31.34
N LEU A 92 9.80 -11.75 -30.96
CA LEU A 92 10.57 -12.89 -31.46
C LEU A 92 9.96 -14.22 -31.01
N THR A 93 9.48 -14.28 -29.77
CA THR A 93 8.77 -15.44 -29.23
C THR A 93 7.46 -15.69 -29.99
N LEU A 94 6.69 -14.64 -30.29
CA LEU A 94 5.50 -14.74 -31.14
C LEU A 94 5.81 -15.29 -32.53
N ILE A 95 6.89 -14.82 -33.16
CA ILE A 95 7.28 -15.25 -34.50
C ILE A 95 7.76 -16.70 -34.51
N THR A 96 8.56 -17.07 -33.52
CA THR A 96 9.21 -18.38 -33.45
C THR A 96 8.36 -19.44 -32.76
N GLN A 97 7.33 -19.03 -32.02
CA GLN A 97 6.50 -19.89 -31.15
C GLN A 97 7.35 -20.68 -30.13
N ARG A 98 8.48 -20.11 -29.72
CA ARG A 98 9.41 -20.66 -28.71
C ARG A 98 9.97 -19.49 -27.90
N ASP A 99 10.41 -19.75 -26.69
CA ASP A 99 11.10 -18.73 -25.92
C ASP A 99 12.32 -18.21 -26.70
N ALA A 100 12.26 -16.95 -27.06
CA ALA A 100 13.33 -16.23 -27.77
C ALA A 100 13.95 -15.14 -26.88
N GLY A 101 14.09 -15.45 -25.58
CA GLY A 101 14.63 -14.56 -24.55
C GLY A 101 13.54 -13.87 -23.71
N LEU A 102 12.26 -14.27 -23.80
CA LEU A 102 11.18 -13.71 -23.00
C LEU A 102 11.37 -14.00 -21.50
N SER A 103 11.73 -15.24 -21.16
CA SER A 103 12.01 -15.63 -19.77
C SER A 103 13.18 -14.85 -19.17
N ASP A 104 14.25 -14.60 -19.95
CA ASP A 104 15.39 -13.80 -19.51
C ASP A 104 14.99 -12.32 -19.34
N ALA A 105 14.12 -11.80 -20.20
CA ALA A 105 13.60 -10.44 -20.08
C ALA A 105 12.76 -10.24 -18.81
N PHE A 106 11.92 -11.20 -18.44
CA PHE A 106 11.15 -11.16 -17.18
C PHE A 106 12.07 -11.19 -15.94
N GLU A 107 13.09 -12.05 -15.94
CA GLU A 107 14.11 -12.07 -14.88
C GLU A 107 14.82 -10.71 -14.75
N ASP A 108 15.25 -10.12 -15.88
CA ASP A 108 15.94 -8.83 -15.90
C ASP A 108 15.06 -7.68 -15.41
N VAL A 109 13.78 -7.69 -15.78
CA VAL A 109 12.79 -6.72 -15.28
C VAL A 109 12.66 -6.80 -13.76
N ILE A 110 12.47 -8.00 -13.20
CA ILE A 110 12.36 -8.18 -11.75
C ILE A 110 13.63 -7.74 -11.03
N LYS A 111 14.82 -8.12 -11.55
CA LYS A 111 16.09 -7.69 -10.96
C LYS A 111 16.30 -6.17 -11.05
N THR A 112 15.86 -5.56 -12.13
CA THR A 112 15.95 -4.10 -12.31
C THR A 112 15.03 -3.38 -11.31
N CYS A 113 13.80 -3.86 -11.12
CA CYS A 113 12.81 -3.20 -10.26
C CYS A 113 13.07 -3.43 -8.76
N PHE A 114 13.55 -4.61 -8.37
CA PHE A 114 13.58 -5.01 -6.97
C PHE A 114 14.96 -5.42 -6.46
N GLY A 115 15.95 -5.67 -7.34
CA GLY A 115 17.24 -6.25 -6.97
C GLY A 115 18.03 -5.42 -5.96
N ILE A 116 17.90 -4.09 -5.98
CA ILE A 116 18.53 -3.20 -4.99
C ILE A 116 18.02 -3.43 -3.56
N ASN A 117 16.84 -4.04 -3.42
CA ASN A 117 16.22 -4.36 -2.12
C ASN A 117 16.54 -5.77 -1.64
N ALA A 118 17.38 -6.53 -2.36
CA ALA A 118 17.79 -7.86 -1.93
C ALA A 118 18.58 -7.83 -0.61
N SER A 119 18.44 -8.90 0.17
CA SER A 119 19.10 -9.04 1.48
C SER A 119 20.04 -10.25 1.51
N ASP A 120 21.02 -10.21 2.40
CA ASP A 120 21.93 -11.31 2.68
C ASP A 120 21.32 -12.35 3.65
N LEU A 121 22.11 -13.36 4.04
CA LEU A 121 21.70 -14.39 5.00
C LEU A 121 21.53 -13.89 6.45
N ASN A 122 21.85 -12.64 6.72
CA ASN A 122 21.58 -11.96 7.98
C ASN A 122 20.35 -11.06 7.91
N ALA A 123 19.60 -11.10 6.80
CA ALA A 123 18.50 -10.22 6.47
C ALA A 123 18.91 -8.73 6.37
N GLN A 124 20.19 -8.46 6.08
CA GLN A 124 20.67 -7.11 5.87
C GLN A 124 20.62 -6.79 4.38
N ASN A 125 20.11 -5.60 4.04
CA ASN A 125 20.04 -5.15 2.65
C ASN A 125 21.45 -5.10 2.03
N THR A 126 21.57 -5.61 0.80
CA THR A 126 22.86 -5.67 0.07
C THR A 126 23.03 -4.56 -0.97
N GLY A 127 21.94 -3.85 -1.29
CA GLY A 127 21.98 -2.71 -2.19
C GLY A 127 22.43 -1.43 -1.49
N ASN A 128 23.03 -0.53 -2.25
CA ASN A 128 23.39 0.78 -1.73
C ASN A 128 22.16 1.66 -1.67
N VAL A 129 21.54 1.76 -0.50
CA VAL A 129 20.35 2.58 -0.27
C VAL A 129 20.52 3.51 0.92
N ILE A 130 19.90 4.67 0.84
CA ILE A 130 19.76 5.64 1.93
C ILE A 130 18.30 5.68 2.33
N LEU A 131 18.04 5.52 3.63
CA LEU A 131 16.72 5.73 4.21
C LEU A 131 16.65 7.13 4.82
N GLU A 132 15.70 7.94 4.35
CA GLU A 132 15.42 9.23 4.97
C GLU A 132 14.89 9.03 6.40
N ARG A 133 15.45 9.75 7.36
CA ARG A 133 15.11 9.58 8.78
C ARG A 133 14.74 10.91 9.42
N TYR A 134 13.62 10.93 10.16
CA TYR A 134 13.08 12.12 10.81
C TYR A 134 13.12 11.96 12.33
N TYR A 135 14.24 12.36 12.97
CA TYR A 135 14.40 12.36 14.43
C TYR A 135 13.93 13.68 15.07
N LYS A 136 12.90 14.28 14.50
CA LYS A 136 12.32 15.57 14.85
C LYS A 136 10.83 15.56 14.50
N PRO A 137 10.00 16.44 15.10
CA PRO A 137 8.59 16.53 14.71
C PRO A 137 8.43 17.03 13.27
N TYR A 138 7.31 16.69 12.65
CA TYR A 138 6.96 17.10 11.27
C TYR A 138 7.09 18.62 11.06
N SER A 139 6.71 19.44 12.05
CA SER A 139 6.81 20.91 11.97
C SER A 139 8.23 21.45 11.80
N GLU A 140 9.24 20.66 12.11
CA GLU A 140 10.65 21.03 12.01
C GLU A 140 11.36 20.36 10.86
N CYS A 141 10.66 19.52 10.14
CA CYS A 141 11.13 19.00 8.87
C CYS A 141 11.33 20.15 7.87
N THR A 142 12.35 20.06 7.03
CA THR A 142 12.52 21.00 5.92
C THR A 142 11.33 20.94 4.98
N LYS A 143 11.21 21.91 4.10
CA LYS A 143 10.10 21.92 3.14
C LYS A 143 10.12 20.66 2.23
N GLU A 144 11.30 20.24 1.80
CA GLU A 144 11.49 19.04 0.99
C GLU A 144 11.09 17.77 1.77
N GLU A 145 11.49 17.67 3.05
CA GLU A 145 11.10 16.56 3.93
C GLU A 145 9.58 16.53 4.14
N GLN A 146 8.94 17.70 4.36
CA GLN A 146 7.49 17.80 4.50
C GLN A 146 6.77 17.44 3.19
N GLU A 147 7.27 17.88 2.03
CA GLU A 147 6.73 17.51 0.73
C GLU A 147 6.80 16.00 0.50
N LEU A 148 7.90 15.35 0.88
CA LEU A 148 8.04 13.90 0.80
C LEU A 148 7.05 13.18 1.72
N ILE A 149 6.93 13.59 2.98
CA ILE A 149 5.94 13.03 3.92
C ILE A 149 4.52 13.24 3.39
N ASN A 150 4.20 14.45 2.91
CA ASN A 150 2.87 14.77 2.40
C ASN A 150 2.52 14.05 1.09
N SER A 151 3.51 13.62 0.31
CA SER A 151 3.26 12.78 -0.87
C SER A 151 2.75 11.40 -0.50
N HIS A 152 3.03 10.93 0.71
CA HIS A 152 2.53 9.67 1.24
C HIS A 152 1.26 9.86 2.08
N ILE A 153 1.25 10.86 2.96
CA ILE A 153 0.10 11.18 3.82
C ILE A 153 -0.06 12.70 3.86
N PRO A 154 -1.12 13.27 3.27
CA PRO A 154 -1.26 14.71 3.06
C PRO A 154 -1.75 15.44 4.32
N PHE A 155 -1.02 15.40 5.42
CA PHE A 155 -1.36 16.03 6.71
C PHE A 155 -1.72 17.51 6.59
N HIS A 156 -1.05 18.24 5.68
CA HIS A 156 -1.24 19.67 5.50
C HIS A 156 -2.64 20.05 5.02
N LEU A 157 -3.41 19.10 4.47
CA LEU A 157 -4.77 19.34 3.98
C LEU A 157 -5.82 19.24 5.10
N TYR A 158 -5.48 18.67 6.25
CA TYR A 158 -6.45 18.37 7.31
C TYR A 158 -6.10 19.14 8.57
N PRO A 159 -6.99 20.07 9.00
CA PRO A 159 -6.81 20.79 10.25
C PRO A 159 -6.89 19.82 11.43
N THR A 160 -6.07 20.10 12.44
CA THR A 160 -6.08 19.36 13.70
C THR A 160 -5.71 20.30 14.83
N ASP A 161 -6.24 20.05 16.01
CA ASP A 161 -5.86 20.74 17.24
C ASP A 161 -4.56 20.19 17.84
N LEU A 162 -4.04 19.09 17.31
CA LEU A 162 -2.76 18.54 17.72
C LEU A 162 -1.65 19.58 17.51
N PRO A 163 -0.83 19.88 18.53
CA PRO A 163 0.29 20.81 18.39
C PRO A 163 1.27 20.33 17.30
N LYS A 164 1.77 21.28 16.52
CA LYS A 164 2.61 20.96 15.33
C LYS A 164 3.91 20.22 15.68
N ASP A 165 4.41 20.36 16.90
CA ASP A 165 5.58 19.66 17.43
C ASP A 165 5.26 18.29 18.05
N HIS A 166 4.00 17.84 17.95
CA HIS A 166 3.54 16.54 18.45
C HIS A 166 3.39 15.49 17.37
N LEU A 167 3.56 15.81 16.10
CA LEU A 167 3.45 14.86 15.01
C LEU A 167 4.82 14.37 14.56
N TYR A 168 5.06 13.06 14.62
CA TYR A 168 6.31 12.38 14.25
C TYR A 168 6.04 11.34 13.17
N TYR A 169 6.98 11.20 12.24
CA TYR A 169 6.90 10.24 11.13
C TYR A 169 8.07 9.27 11.21
N PHE A 170 7.79 8.02 11.56
CA PHE A 170 8.77 6.95 11.59
C PHE A 170 9.01 6.42 10.19
N THR A 171 10.25 6.13 9.82
CA THR A 171 10.61 5.58 8.51
C THR A 171 11.43 4.30 8.66
N TYR A 172 11.25 3.40 7.69
CA TYR A 172 11.93 2.11 7.68
C TYR A 172 12.09 1.58 6.24
N ASN A 173 13.05 0.66 6.02
CA ASN A 173 13.14 -0.04 4.76
C ASN A 173 12.13 -1.20 4.75
N SER A 174 11.15 -1.15 3.84
CA SER A 174 10.09 -2.15 3.71
C SER A 174 10.58 -3.57 3.41
N PHE A 175 11.79 -3.73 2.87
CA PHE A 175 12.48 -5.01 2.65
C PHE A 175 13.54 -5.31 3.71
N GLY A 176 13.67 -4.49 4.73
CA GLY A 176 14.71 -4.59 5.75
C GLY A 176 14.54 -5.78 6.72
N ASN A 177 15.41 -5.80 7.73
CA ASN A 177 15.31 -6.75 8.81
C ASN A 177 14.20 -6.36 9.78
N HIS A 178 13.16 -7.18 9.86
CA HIS A 178 11.96 -6.90 10.66
C HIS A 178 12.26 -6.71 12.16
N ILE A 179 13.18 -7.50 12.71
CA ILE A 179 13.55 -7.40 14.14
C ILE A 179 14.29 -6.09 14.42
N ASP A 180 15.20 -5.70 13.51
CA ASP A 180 15.94 -4.45 13.64
C ASP A 180 15.01 -3.24 13.53
N VAL A 181 14.07 -3.24 12.57
CA VAL A 181 13.06 -2.18 12.42
C VAL A 181 12.16 -2.10 13.67
N ALA A 182 11.72 -3.24 14.22
CA ALA A 182 10.94 -3.25 15.45
C ALA A 182 11.72 -2.64 16.62
N LYS A 183 13.03 -2.95 16.73
CA LYS A 183 13.90 -2.35 17.75
C LYS A 183 14.07 -0.84 17.53
N GLU A 184 14.27 -0.41 16.28
CA GLU A 184 14.36 1.01 15.93
C GLU A 184 13.07 1.76 16.30
N LEU A 185 11.89 1.17 16.06
CA LEU A 185 10.62 1.74 16.48
C LEU A 185 10.50 1.87 18.00
N TYR A 186 10.92 0.86 18.75
CA TYR A 186 10.96 0.91 20.20
C TYR A 186 11.87 2.06 20.70
N ASP A 187 13.07 2.19 20.14
CA ASP A 187 14.00 3.26 20.48
C ASP A 187 13.46 4.64 20.05
N TYR A 188 12.74 4.72 18.91
CA TYR A 188 12.10 5.94 18.42
C TYR A 188 11.00 6.43 19.37
N ILE A 189 10.16 5.55 19.90
CA ILE A 189 9.13 5.88 20.90
C ILE A 189 9.80 6.54 22.13
N ARG A 190 10.90 5.97 22.61
CA ARG A 190 11.64 6.54 23.75
C ARG A 190 12.23 7.90 23.44
N MET A 191 12.80 8.06 22.24
CA MET A 191 13.32 9.34 21.77
C MET A 191 12.22 10.41 21.73
N VAL A 192 11.04 10.11 21.18
CA VAL A 192 9.91 11.06 21.15
C VAL A 192 9.47 11.46 22.54
N LYS A 193 9.38 10.52 23.48
CA LYS A 193 9.08 10.83 24.90
C LYS A 193 10.12 11.74 25.55
N GLU A 194 11.41 11.50 25.28
CA GLU A 194 12.51 12.35 25.82
C GLU A 194 12.46 13.75 25.22
N GLN A 195 12.24 13.89 23.92
CA GLN A 195 12.19 15.18 23.24
C GLN A 195 10.99 16.03 23.66
N THR A 196 9.83 15.39 23.85
CA THR A 196 8.59 16.10 24.15
C THR A 196 8.34 16.23 25.65
N GLY A 197 9.02 15.45 26.50
CA GLY A 197 8.80 15.40 27.95
C GLY A 197 7.49 14.72 28.35
N HIS A 198 6.75 14.14 27.39
CA HIS A 198 5.52 13.41 27.68
C HIS A 198 5.79 12.01 28.21
N SER A 199 4.95 11.56 29.13
CA SER A 199 5.04 10.19 29.68
C SER A 199 4.53 9.13 28.74
N LYS A 200 3.66 9.49 27.77
CA LYS A 200 3.00 8.59 26.82
C LYS A 200 2.98 9.18 25.41
N VAL A 201 2.78 8.32 24.42
CA VAL A 201 2.61 8.67 23.00
C VAL A 201 1.39 7.95 22.42
N ASN A 202 0.89 8.46 21.29
CA ASN A 202 -0.04 7.73 20.42
C ASN A 202 0.76 7.03 19.32
N LEU A 203 0.31 5.85 18.89
CA LEU A 203 0.82 5.16 17.70
C LEU A 203 -0.25 5.10 16.62
N VAL A 204 0.13 5.38 15.38
CA VAL A 204 -0.72 5.20 14.20
C VAL A 204 -0.03 4.26 13.20
N PRO A 205 -0.12 2.93 13.42
CA PRO A 205 0.43 1.95 12.50
C PRO A 205 -0.50 1.75 11.30
N ILE A 206 0.07 1.90 10.09
CA ILE A 206 -0.64 1.82 8.82
C ILE A 206 -0.12 0.59 8.05
N SER A 207 -1.01 -0.29 7.56
CA SER A 207 -0.65 -1.40 6.68
C SER A 207 0.51 -2.25 7.25
N GLN A 208 1.65 -2.36 6.55
CA GLN A 208 2.87 -3.04 7.05
C GLN A 208 3.35 -2.47 8.39
N GLY A 209 3.10 -1.19 8.68
CA GLY A 209 3.40 -0.58 9.98
C GLY A 209 2.76 -1.32 11.16
N GLY A 210 1.61 -1.97 10.94
CA GLY A 210 0.94 -2.82 11.91
C GLY A 210 1.78 -4.02 12.34
N THR A 211 2.60 -4.59 11.44
CA THR A 211 3.48 -5.72 11.78
C THR A 211 4.59 -5.32 12.76
N PHE A 212 5.15 -4.13 12.62
CA PHE A 212 6.18 -3.61 13.52
C PHE A 212 5.60 -3.22 14.89
N ALA A 213 4.40 -2.62 14.90
CA ALA A 213 3.69 -2.34 16.14
C ALA A 213 3.39 -3.64 16.92
N ASN A 214 2.87 -4.68 16.24
CA ASN A 214 2.64 -5.97 16.88
C ASN A 214 3.95 -6.61 17.39
N ALA A 215 5.03 -6.48 16.63
CA ALA A 215 6.34 -7.00 17.02
C ALA A 215 6.87 -6.35 18.31
N ILE A 216 6.77 -5.02 18.46
CA ILE A 216 7.21 -4.37 19.70
C ILE A 216 6.34 -4.74 20.89
N PHE A 217 5.05 -4.97 20.70
CA PHE A 217 4.15 -5.41 21.78
C PHE A 217 4.50 -6.82 22.28
N ASP A 218 4.98 -7.68 21.41
CA ASP A 218 5.40 -9.04 21.78
C ASP A 218 6.85 -9.08 22.32
N TYR A 219 7.78 -8.33 21.70
CA TYR A 219 9.21 -8.36 22.04
C TYR A 219 9.56 -7.45 23.21
N HIS A 220 8.84 -6.36 23.38
CA HIS A 220 9.04 -5.29 24.34
C HIS A 220 7.73 -4.90 25.02
N PRO A 221 7.04 -5.84 25.73
CA PRO A 221 5.72 -5.58 26.28
C PRO A 221 5.65 -4.42 27.27
N GLU A 222 6.79 -3.99 27.82
CA GLU A 222 6.92 -2.79 28.64
C GLU A 222 6.59 -1.50 27.87
N VAL A 223 6.72 -1.49 26.52
CA VAL A 223 6.37 -0.32 25.69
C VAL A 223 4.89 0.05 25.81
N MET A 224 4.03 -0.91 26.16
CA MET A 224 2.61 -0.64 26.35
C MET A 224 2.36 0.38 27.49
N ASP A 225 3.26 0.49 28.47
CA ASP A 225 3.14 1.49 29.54
C ASP A 225 3.43 2.91 29.03
N ASP A 226 4.08 3.03 27.90
CA ASP A 226 4.40 4.29 27.23
C ASP A 226 3.29 4.76 26.24
N LEU A 227 2.18 4.01 26.12
CA LEU A 227 1.14 4.32 25.16
C LEU A 227 -0.09 4.94 25.83
N HIS A 228 -0.67 5.93 25.13
CA HIS A 228 -1.98 6.49 25.43
C HIS A 228 -3.03 5.88 24.51
N LYS A 229 -2.78 5.87 23.20
CA LYS A 229 -3.72 5.39 22.18
C LYS A 229 -2.99 4.66 21.06
N VAL A 230 -3.64 3.66 20.46
CA VAL A 230 -3.19 3.02 19.21
C VAL A 230 -4.34 3.11 18.21
N LEU A 231 -4.08 3.75 17.07
CA LEU A 231 -5.01 3.81 15.94
C LEU A 231 -4.42 3.03 14.78
N TYR A 232 -4.93 1.85 14.54
CA TYR A 232 -4.59 1.06 13.35
C TYR A 232 -5.33 1.60 12.12
N ILE A 233 -4.64 1.68 10.98
CA ILE A 233 -5.24 2.01 9.69
C ILE A 233 -4.87 0.90 8.70
N VAL A 234 -5.84 0.12 8.25
CA VAL A 234 -5.69 -1.03 7.35
C VAL A 234 -4.49 -1.92 7.68
N PRO A 235 -4.31 -2.34 8.94
CA PRO A 235 -3.09 -3.01 9.40
C PRO A 235 -2.97 -4.41 8.81
N ALA A 236 -1.75 -4.82 8.43
CA ALA A 236 -1.45 -6.17 7.95
C ALA A 236 -1.15 -7.13 9.12
N LEU A 237 -2.05 -7.28 10.10
CA LEU A 237 -1.77 -8.04 11.32
C LEU A 237 -1.62 -9.55 11.07
N ASP A 238 -2.42 -10.11 10.17
CA ASP A 238 -2.21 -11.47 9.65
C ASP A 238 -1.70 -11.47 8.20
N GLY A 239 -0.94 -10.43 7.84
CA GLY A 239 -0.32 -10.31 6.52
C GLY A 239 -1.33 -10.11 5.38
N SER A 240 -0.94 -10.52 4.18
CA SER A 240 -1.75 -10.48 2.96
C SER A 240 -1.70 -11.82 2.24
N THR A 241 -2.86 -12.31 1.80
CA THR A 241 -2.99 -13.54 1.01
C THR A 241 -2.12 -13.50 -0.26
N ILE A 242 -1.89 -12.31 -0.86
CA ILE A 242 -0.98 -12.14 -1.99
C ILE A 242 0.42 -12.70 -1.65
N ILE A 243 0.96 -12.35 -0.50
CA ILE A 243 2.30 -12.80 -0.09
C ILE A 243 2.29 -14.29 0.23
N GLY A 244 1.22 -14.78 0.87
CA GLY A 244 1.02 -16.20 1.12
C GLY A 244 0.99 -17.03 -0.18
N ASP A 245 0.25 -16.56 -1.17
CA ASP A 245 0.12 -17.20 -2.49
C ASP A 245 1.43 -17.18 -3.28
N VAL A 246 2.14 -16.04 -3.28
CA VAL A 246 3.47 -15.92 -3.91
C VAL A 246 4.46 -16.91 -3.30
N PHE A 247 4.59 -16.97 -1.97
CA PHE A 247 5.50 -17.90 -1.30
C PHE A 247 5.11 -19.37 -1.52
N ASN A 248 3.82 -19.68 -1.51
CA ASN A 248 3.35 -21.06 -1.70
C ASN A 248 3.24 -21.47 -3.17
N GLY A 249 3.40 -20.52 -4.10
CA GLY A 249 3.33 -20.80 -5.55
C GLY A 249 1.91 -21.03 -6.05
N ARG A 250 0.91 -20.48 -5.37
CA ARG A 250 -0.50 -20.49 -5.76
C ARG A 250 -0.82 -19.31 -6.66
N ILE A 251 -0.13 -19.24 -7.80
CA ILE A 251 -0.27 -18.13 -8.75
C ILE A 251 -0.87 -18.68 -10.04
N ASN A 252 -1.94 -18.05 -10.54
CA ASN A 252 -2.61 -18.46 -11.76
C ASN A 252 -2.61 -17.34 -12.81
N PHE A 253 -1.60 -17.26 -13.64
CA PHE A 253 -1.49 -16.28 -14.73
C PHE A 253 -2.02 -16.80 -16.09
N LEU A 254 -2.55 -18.03 -16.16
CA LEU A 254 -3.09 -18.58 -17.42
C LEU A 254 -4.53 -18.18 -17.68
N ASP A 255 -5.24 -17.73 -16.67
CA ASP A 255 -6.59 -17.20 -16.83
C ASP A 255 -6.50 -15.77 -17.37
N ALA A 256 -6.97 -15.54 -18.58
CA ALA A 256 -6.88 -14.24 -19.23
C ALA A 256 -7.81 -13.20 -18.59
N ASP A 257 -8.93 -13.63 -18.03
CA ASP A 257 -9.84 -12.78 -17.26
C ASP A 257 -9.15 -12.32 -15.98
N TYR A 258 -8.51 -13.25 -15.29
CA TYR A 258 -7.64 -12.99 -14.16
C TYR A 258 -6.53 -11.99 -14.49
N LEU A 259 -5.75 -12.23 -15.56
CA LEU A 259 -4.63 -11.37 -15.93
C LEU A 259 -5.10 -9.96 -16.26
N TYR A 260 -6.18 -9.84 -17.06
CA TYR A 260 -6.64 -8.55 -17.54
C TYR A 260 -7.45 -7.78 -16.49
N HIS A 261 -8.59 -8.31 -16.08
CA HIS A 261 -9.50 -7.59 -15.17
C HIS A 261 -8.97 -7.48 -13.75
N GLY A 262 -8.25 -8.46 -13.29
CA GLY A 262 -7.74 -8.42 -11.95
C GLY A 262 -6.38 -7.75 -11.79
N PHE A 263 -5.46 -7.99 -12.71
CA PHE A 263 -4.10 -7.50 -12.57
C PHE A 263 -3.82 -6.27 -13.43
N LEU A 264 -4.02 -6.35 -14.75
CA LEU A 264 -3.58 -5.28 -15.65
C LEU A 264 -4.49 -4.05 -15.59
N GLU A 265 -5.81 -4.21 -15.63
CA GLU A 265 -6.76 -3.09 -15.66
C GLU A 265 -6.79 -2.33 -14.34
N ASN A 266 -6.72 -3.04 -13.23
CA ASN A 266 -6.88 -2.46 -11.89
C ASN A 266 -5.56 -2.10 -11.19
N SER A 267 -4.41 -2.47 -11.77
CA SER A 267 -3.10 -2.22 -11.15
C SER A 267 -2.75 -0.74 -11.00
N GLY A 268 -3.37 0.14 -11.80
CA GLY A 268 -2.98 1.55 -11.89
C GLY A 268 -1.58 1.79 -12.45
N LEU A 269 -0.88 0.73 -12.88
CA LEU A 269 0.49 0.80 -13.40
C LEU A 269 0.55 1.30 -14.85
N MET A 270 -0.56 1.19 -15.58
CA MET A 270 -0.63 1.54 -16.99
C MET A 270 -2.03 1.98 -17.41
N ASP A 271 -2.13 2.67 -18.54
CA ASP A 271 -3.41 3.01 -19.14
C ASP A 271 -4.12 1.77 -19.71
N LYS A 272 -5.47 1.86 -19.84
CA LYS A 272 -6.31 0.75 -20.31
C LYS A 272 -5.87 0.19 -21.67
N GLY A 273 -5.39 1.03 -22.59
CA GLY A 273 -4.94 0.59 -23.91
C GLY A 273 -3.67 -0.23 -23.84
N THR A 274 -2.72 0.20 -23.04
CA THR A 274 -1.49 -0.56 -22.77
C THR A 274 -1.84 -1.91 -22.11
N ALA A 275 -2.77 -1.93 -21.14
CA ALA A 275 -3.23 -3.15 -20.51
C ALA A 275 -3.87 -4.11 -21.52
N ARG A 276 -4.75 -3.63 -22.40
CA ARG A 276 -5.36 -4.44 -23.48
C ARG A 276 -4.34 -4.95 -24.50
N MET A 277 -3.34 -4.13 -24.84
CA MET A 277 -2.25 -4.58 -25.73
C MET A 277 -1.47 -5.74 -25.09
N ILE A 278 -1.12 -5.62 -23.81
CA ILE A 278 -0.42 -6.69 -23.08
C ILE A 278 -1.27 -7.96 -23.00
N GLU A 279 -2.56 -7.83 -22.72
CA GLU A 279 -3.50 -8.96 -22.75
C GLU A 279 -3.49 -9.66 -24.10
N VAL A 280 -3.62 -8.90 -25.19
CA VAL A 280 -3.58 -9.46 -26.55
C VAL A 280 -2.26 -10.19 -26.80
N ILE A 281 -1.13 -9.63 -26.40
CA ILE A 281 0.19 -10.26 -26.52
C ILE A 281 0.22 -11.56 -25.70
N ALA A 282 -0.25 -11.53 -24.45
CA ALA A 282 -0.30 -12.71 -23.58
C ALA A 282 -1.17 -13.83 -24.18
N ARG A 283 -2.35 -13.50 -24.73
CA ARG A 283 -3.24 -14.46 -25.41
C ARG A 283 -2.64 -15.08 -26.67
N ILE A 284 -1.69 -14.40 -27.31
CA ILE A 284 -1.08 -14.84 -28.56
C ILE A 284 0.20 -15.66 -28.32
N LEU A 285 0.82 -15.52 -27.15
CA LEU A 285 1.99 -16.32 -26.78
C LEU A 285 1.57 -17.78 -26.50
N PRO A 286 2.40 -18.77 -26.85
CA PRO A 286 2.17 -20.12 -26.40
C PRO A 286 2.12 -20.18 -24.86
N ASP A 287 1.09 -20.81 -24.31
CA ASP A 287 0.87 -20.90 -22.86
C ASP A 287 2.11 -21.42 -22.11
N GLU A 288 2.76 -22.44 -22.63
CA GLU A 288 3.97 -23.02 -22.03
C GLU A 288 5.11 -21.99 -21.94
N VAL A 289 5.29 -21.17 -22.97
CA VAL A 289 6.36 -20.14 -23.00
C VAL A 289 6.03 -18.97 -22.10
N LEU A 290 4.77 -18.52 -22.09
CA LEU A 290 4.32 -17.47 -21.19
C LEU A 290 4.47 -17.89 -19.73
N MET A 291 4.06 -19.12 -19.41
CA MET A 291 4.21 -19.67 -18.06
C MET A 291 5.66 -19.83 -17.64
N GLU A 292 6.54 -20.28 -18.54
CA GLU A 292 7.97 -20.37 -18.25
C GLU A 292 8.55 -18.98 -17.90
N ALA A 293 8.21 -17.94 -18.69
CA ALA A 293 8.66 -16.58 -18.46
C ALA A 293 8.13 -16.01 -17.13
N LEU A 294 6.83 -16.14 -16.88
CA LEU A 294 6.20 -15.67 -15.63
C LEU A 294 6.76 -16.41 -14.41
N ASN A 295 6.87 -17.74 -14.48
CA ASN A 295 7.45 -18.53 -13.41
C ASN A 295 8.91 -18.16 -13.12
N LYS A 296 9.70 -17.82 -14.14
CA LYS A 296 11.07 -17.36 -13.98
C LYS A 296 11.12 -16.01 -13.26
N GLY A 297 10.26 -15.07 -13.66
CA GLY A 297 10.12 -13.77 -12.97
C GLY A 297 9.72 -13.92 -11.50
N VAL A 298 8.67 -14.70 -11.22
CA VAL A 298 8.22 -14.98 -9.84
C VAL A 298 9.31 -15.68 -9.04
N LYS A 299 9.97 -16.67 -9.60
CA LYS A 299 11.08 -17.36 -8.95
C LYS A 299 12.19 -16.37 -8.58
N THR A 300 12.57 -15.49 -9.48
CA THR A 300 13.59 -14.45 -9.22
C THR A 300 13.13 -13.50 -8.10
N LEU A 301 11.87 -13.04 -8.12
CA LEU A 301 11.32 -12.19 -7.06
C LEU A 301 11.39 -12.89 -5.69
N VAL A 302 10.96 -14.14 -5.64
CA VAL A 302 10.91 -14.90 -4.39
C VAL A 302 12.31 -15.27 -3.92
N GLU A 303 13.09 -15.99 -4.74
CA GLU A 303 14.36 -16.63 -4.30
C GLU A 303 15.51 -15.63 -4.16
N ASP A 304 15.58 -14.60 -5.02
CA ASP A 304 16.68 -13.63 -4.99
C ASP A 304 16.40 -12.43 -4.07
N ILE A 305 15.11 -12.08 -3.84
CA ILE A 305 14.73 -10.84 -3.16
C ILE A 305 13.94 -11.11 -1.87
N MET A 306 12.81 -11.83 -1.94
CA MET A 306 11.87 -11.89 -0.81
C MET A 306 12.30 -12.85 0.30
N ILE A 307 12.85 -14.04 -0.01
CA ILE A 307 13.09 -15.09 1.01
C ILE A 307 14.13 -14.70 2.07
N ARG A 308 14.96 -13.69 1.82
CA ARG A 308 15.93 -13.17 2.80
C ARG A 308 15.46 -11.89 3.48
N SER A 309 14.37 -11.27 3.01
CA SER A 309 13.75 -10.12 3.65
C SER A 309 12.76 -10.56 4.73
N THR A 310 13.13 -10.42 6.00
CA THR A 310 12.25 -10.83 7.10
C THR A 310 11.00 -9.94 7.22
N SER A 311 11.05 -8.71 6.70
CA SER A 311 9.86 -7.84 6.61
C SER A 311 8.85 -8.32 5.55
N MET A 312 9.30 -8.97 4.47
CA MET A 312 8.37 -9.62 3.52
C MET A 312 7.72 -10.87 4.13
N TRP A 313 8.47 -11.63 4.92
CA TRP A 313 7.91 -12.76 5.67
C TRP A 313 6.87 -12.32 6.70
N ALA A 314 7.00 -11.15 7.27
CA ALA A 314 6.02 -10.59 8.20
C ALA A 314 4.66 -10.30 7.55
N LEU A 315 4.63 -10.19 6.23
CA LEU A 315 3.39 -10.04 5.45
C LEU A 315 2.80 -11.38 4.98
N CYS A 316 3.43 -12.52 5.29
CA CYS A 316 2.88 -13.84 5.00
C CYS A 316 1.81 -14.19 6.05
N PRO A 317 0.57 -14.57 5.67
CA PRO A 317 -0.45 -14.99 6.61
C PRO A 317 0.03 -16.15 7.50
N SER A 318 -0.39 -16.14 8.76
CA SER A 318 0.00 -17.15 9.75
C SER A 318 -0.36 -18.57 9.32
N GLY A 319 -1.47 -18.75 8.60
CA GLY A 319 -1.89 -20.03 8.03
C GLY A 319 -0.98 -20.53 6.91
N ASP A 320 -0.32 -19.62 6.18
CA ASP A 320 0.54 -19.90 5.03
C ASP A 320 2.02 -20.06 5.38
N TYR A 321 2.45 -19.41 6.46
CA TYR A 321 3.84 -19.40 6.89
C TYR A 321 4.48 -20.81 7.04
N PRO A 322 3.83 -21.81 7.67
CA PRO A 322 4.48 -23.11 7.89
C PRO A 322 4.89 -23.82 6.59
N SER A 323 4.02 -23.80 5.57
CA SER A 323 4.32 -24.44 4.27
C SER A 323 5.39 -23.68 3.49
N ALA A 324 5.30 -22.34 3.48
CA ALA A 324 6.28 -21.48 2.84
C ALA A 324 7.67 -21.61 3.51
N ALA A 325 7.73 -21.58 4.85
CA ALA A 325 8.96 -21.75 5.60
C ALA A 325 9.60 -23.13 5.39
N GLN A 326 8.78 -24.18 5.30
CA GLN A 326 9.28 -25.51 4.97
C GLN A 326 9.91 -25.54 3.58
N LYS A 327 9.31 -24.87 2.60
CA LYS A 327 9.77 -24.82 1.22
C LYS A 327 11.10 -24.06 1.07
N TYR A 328 11.23 -22.90 1.69
CA TYR A 328 12.37 -22.01 1.43
C TYR A 328 13.39 -21.91 2.56
N LEU A 329 13.00 -22.17 3.80
CA LEU A 329 13.85 -21.93 4.97
C LEU A 329 14.39 -23.22 5.64
N SER A 330 14.19 -24.38 5.02
CA SER A 330 14.59 -25.68 5.61
C SER A 330 16.08 -25.98 5.47
N SER A 331 16.82 -25.28 4.60
CA SER A 331 18.25 -25.52 4.44
C SER A 331 19.05 -24.97 5.62
N PRO A 332 20.21 -25.59 5.99
CA PRO A 332 21.08 -25.06 7.04
C PRO A 332 21.55 -23.62 6.78
N GLU A 333 21.71 -23.24 5.53
CA GLU A 333 22.10 -21.91 5.10
C GLU A 333 21.08 -20.86 5.53
N MET A 334 19.78 -21.19 5.47
CA MET A 334 18.68 -20.30 5.82
C MET A 334 18.33 -20.30 7.32
N ALA A 335 19.07 -21.01 8.16
CA ALA A 335 18.75 -21.18 9.58
C ALA A 335 18.62 -19.84 10.35
N ASN A 336 19.43 -18.84 10.00
CA ASN A 336 19.37 -17.53 10.62
C ASN A 336 18.12 -16.75 10.20
N ILE A 337 17.79 -16.78 8.91
CA ILE A 337 16.53 -16.17 8.40
C ILE A 337 15.34 -16.85 9.07
N LYS A 338 15.32 -18.20 9.06
CA LYS A 338 14.24 -18.96 9.71
C LYS A 338 14.03 -18.59 11.18
N LYS A 339 15.12 -18.46 11.94
CA LYS A 339 15.04 -18.07 13.36
C LYS A 339 14.37 -16.70 13.52
N GLN A 340 14.68 -15.76 12.65
CA GLN A 340 14.11 -14.41 12.70
C GLN A 340 12.64 -14.40 12.27
N THR A 341 12.31 -15.10 11.20
CA THR A 341 10.93 -15.20 10.70
C THR A 341 10.03 -15.98 11.66
N ASP A 342 10.54 -17.11 12.25
CA ASP A 342 9.83 -17.84 13.30
C ASP A 342 9.51 -16.94 14.51
N LYS A 343 10.41 -16.02 14.86
CA LYS A 343 10.17 -15.09 15.98
C LYS A 343 8.99 -14.17 15.69
N TYR A 344 8.91 -13.60 14.47
CA TYR A 344 7.75 -12.78 14.12
C TYR A 344 6.47 -13.61 13.96
N TYR A 345 6.56 -14.80 13.37
CA TYR A 345 5.42 -15.70 13.28
C TYR A 345 4.77 -15.96 14.64
N GLN A 346 5.56 -16.12 15.72
CA GLN A 346 5.01 -16.22 17.07
C GLN A 346 4.33 -14.92 17.52
N ALA A 347 4.92 -13.74 17.22
CA ALA A 347 4.30 -12.46 17.52
C ALA A 347 2.98 -12.26 16.74
N GLN A 348 2.92 -12.72 15.51
CA GLN A 348 1.72 -12.69 14.67
C GLN A 348 0.60 -13.55 15.27
N LEU A 349 0.91 -14.77 15.72
CA LEU A 349 -0.03 -15.64 16.43
C LEU A 349 -0.51 -15.05 17.77
N ASN A 350 0.28 -14.15 18.37
CA ASN A 350 -0.04 -13.47 19.61
C ASN A 350 -0.76 -12.12 19.42
N SER A 351 -1.06 -11.70 18.17
CA SER A 351 -1.57 -10.35 17.88
C SER A 351 -2.84 -10.01 18.69
N ASP A 352 -3.82 -10.89 18.71
CA ASP A 352 -5.07 -10.71 19.48
C ASP A 352 -4.79 -10.58 20.98
N ALA A 353 -3.93 -11.43 21.50
CA ALA A 353 -3.55 -11.39 22.92
C ALA A 353 -2.80 -10.10 23.28
N ASN A 354 -1.97 -9.58 22.35
CA ASN A 354 -1.27 -8.32 22.55
C ASN A 354 -2.24 -7.14 22.55
N ILE A 355 -3.22 -7.10 21.64
CA ILE A 355 -4.27 -6.07 21.63
C ILE A 355 -5.14 -6.15 22.90
N GLN A 356 -5.51 -7.35 23.35
CA GLN A 356 -6.24 -7.51 24.60
C GLN A 356 -5.44 -7.00 25.82
N LYS A 357 -4.11 -7.15 25.84
CA LYS A 357 -3.25 -6.57 26.88
C LYS A 357 -3.26 -5.05 26.85
N LEU A 358 -3.26 -4.42 25.65
CA LEU A 358 -3.41 -2.97 25.52
C LEU A 358 -4.73 -2.50 26.16
N LEU A 359 -5.85 -3.13 25.79
CA LEU A 359 -7.18 -2.85 26.35
C LEU A 359 -7.22 -3.04 27.86
N ALA A 360 -6.63 -4.12 28.38
CA ALA A 360 -6.56 -4.40 29.82
C ALA A 360 -5.74 -3.37 30.61
N LYS A 361 -4.79 -2.68 29.96
CA LYS A 361 -4.04 -1.56 30.51
C LYS A 361 -4.78 -0.22 30.40
N GLY A 362 -5.98 -0.20 29.83
CA GLY A 362 -6.79 1.02 29.63
C GLY A 362 -6.31 1.88 28.46
N ILE A 363 -5.51 1.33 27.55
CA ILE A 363 -5.09 2.00 26.31
C ILE A 363 -6.27 1.94 25.34
N GLN A 364 -6.61 3.07 24.75
CA GLN A 364 -7.63 3.13 23.72
C GLN A 364 -7.07 2.55 22.41
N VAL A 365 -7.78 1.60 21.82
CA VAL A 365 -7.39 0.97 20.56
C VAL A 365 -8.51 1.14 19.56
N PHE A 366 -8.20 1.82 18.46
CA PHE A 366 -9.10 2.03 17.33
C PHE A 366 -8.54 1.35 16.08
N ASN A 367 -9.43 1.08 15.13
CA ASN A 367 -9.07 0.48 13.87
C ASN A 367 -9.88 1.07 12.71
N VAL A 368 -9.25 1.17 11.54
CA VAL A 368 -9.89 1.47 10.26
C VAL A 368 -9.66 0.28 9.35
N ALA A 369 -10.73 -0.29 8.80
CA ALA A 369 -10.70 -1.38 7.84
C ALA A 369 -11.48 -1.00 6.57
N GLN A 370 -11.15 -1.63 5.46
CA GLN A 370 -11.74 -1.36 4.16
C GLN A 370 -12.23 -2.67 3.55
N TYR A 371 -13.28 -2.63 2.75
CA TYR A 371 -13.88 -3.82 2.17
C TYR A 371 -14.56 -3.53 0.83
N ASP A 372 -15.12 -4.58 0.24
CA ASP A 372 -15.83 -4.62 -1.04
C ASP A 372 -14.93 -4.41 -2.27
N PHE A 373 -13.67 -4.85 -2.13
CA PHE A 373 -12.78 -5.05 -3.27
C PHE A 373 -12.30 -6.49 -3.35
N ASN A 374 -12.10 -6.98 -4.58
CA ASN A 374 -11.34 -8.20 -4.81
C ASN A 374 -9.91 -8.01 -4.33
N MET A 375 -9.24 -9.10 -4.00
CA MET A 375 -7.77 -9.07 -3.91
C MET A 375 -7.17 -8.76 -5.28
N ILE A 376 -5.96 -8.20 -5.30
CA ILE A 376 -5.18 -8.17 -6.53
C ILE A 376 -5.00 -9.61 -7.03
N ASN A 377 -5.21 -9.84 -8.33
CA ASN A 377 -5.30 -11.20 -8.87
C ASN A 377 -3.95 -11.88 -8.92
N VAL A 378 -3.55 -12.50 -7.83
CA VAL A 378 -2.32 -13.30 -7.76
C VAL A 378 -2.65 -14.75 -7.46
N GLY A 379 -3.62 -15.04 -6.62
CA GLY A 379 -3.98 -16.38 -6.17
C GLY A 379 -5.39 -16.83 -6.54
N GLU A 380 -5.77 -18.03 -6.11
CA GLU A 380 -7.04 -18.66 -6.46
C GLU A 380 -8.27 -17.99 -5.82
N THR A 381 -8.09 -17.25 -4.73
CA THR A 381 -9.19 -16.65 -3.96
C THR A 381 -9.47 -15.19 -4.33
N TRP A 382 -8.83 -14.68 -5.35
CA TRP A 382 -8.88 -13.27 -5.73
C TRP A 382 -10.31 -12.71 -5.93
N ASN A 383 -11.20 -13.51 -6.49
CA ASN A 383 -12.58 -13.12 -6.83
C ASN A 383 -13.62 -13.59 -5.82
N THR A 384 -13.20 -14.15 -4.71
CA THR A 384 -14.10 -14.66 -3.66
C THR A 384 -13.85 -13.98 -2.32
N GLN A 385 -12.60 -13.72 -1.99
CA GLN A 385 -12.23 -13.14 -0.71
C GLN A 385 -12.48 -11.64 -0.69
N ASN A 386 -13.25 -11.17 0.30
CA ASN A 386 -13.48 -9.76 0.51
C ASN A 386 -12.23 -9.08 1.07
N ALA A 387 -11.84 -7.96 0.48
CA ALA A 387 -10.57 -7.30 0.75
C ALA A 387 -10.65 -5.78 0.50
N ASP A 388 -9.52 -5.11 0.69
CA ASP A 388 -9.27 -3.73 0.28
C ASP A 388 -8.41 -3.64 -1.00
N TYR A 389 -8.34 -4.69 -1.81
CA TYR A 389 -7.49 -4.90 -2.98
C TYR A 389 -6.11 -5.48 -2.65
N ILE A 390 -5.51 -5.17 -1.51
CA ILE A 390 -4.15 -5.61 -1.12
C ILE A 390 -4.19 -6.57 0.07
N ILE A 391 -5.05 -6.34 1.06
CA ILE A 391 -5.16 -7.13 2.28
C ILE A 391 -6.60 -7.58 2.46
N HIS A 392 -6.80 -8.85 2.76
CA HIS A 392 -8.12 -9.40 3.05
C HIS A 392 -8.69 -8.83 4.35
N LEU A 393 -10.02 -8.70 4.41
CA LEU A 393 -10.70 -7.98 5.47
C LEU A 393 -10.46 -8.56 6.87
N ASP A 394 -10.41 -9.86 7.04
CA ASP A 394 -10.20 -10.47 8.35
C ASP A 394 -8.82 -10.13 8.94
N SER A 395 -7.77 -9.92 8.11
CA SER A 395 -6.48 -9.41 8.57
C SER A 395 -6.57 -7.96 9.03
N THR A 396 -7.16 -7.06 8.20
CA THR A 396 -7.23 -5.62 8.54
C THR A 396 -8.23 -5.30 9.63
N SER A 397 -9.25 -6.13 9.80
CA SER A 397 -10.33 -5.94 10.79
C SER A 397 -10.17 -6.79 12.06
N MET A 398 -9.07 -7.55 12.16
CA MET A 398 -8.83 -8.44 13.32
C MET A 398 -9.95 -9.48 13.48
N GLY A 399 -10.39 -10.09 12.36
CA GLY A 399 -11.31 -11.22 12.36
C GLY A 399 -12.78 -10.90 12.11
N ALA A 400 -13.15 -9.72 11.62
CA ALA A 400 -14.52 -9.50 11.16
C ALA A 400 -14.89 -10.48 10.06
N TYR A 401 -16.16 -10.90 10.04
CA TYR A 401 -16.64 -11.81 9.01
C TYR A 401 -17.25 -11.02 7.85
N ALA A 402 -16.95 -11.42 6.64
CA ALA A 402 -17.56 -10.85 5.45
C ALA A 402 -18.13 -11.92 4.52
N ALA A 403 -19.17 -11.58 3.78
CA ALA A 403 -19.60 -12.33 2.61
C ALA A 403 -18.50 -12.31 1.52
N ASN A 404 -18.54 -13.24 0.60
CA ASN A 404 -17.67 -13.20 -0.57
C ASN A 404 -17.95 -11.95 -1.42
N ILE A 405 -16.98 -11.57 -2.24
CA ILE A 405 -17.16 -10.46 -3.20
C ILE A 405 -18.41 -10.73 -4.08
N GLY A 406 -19.25 -9.70 -4.20
CA GLY A 406 -20.50 -9.75 -4.97
C GLY A 406 -21.62 -10.53 -4.28
N GLU A 407 -21.43 -11.01 -3.06
CA GLU A 407 -22.43 -11.68 -2.25
C GLU A 407 -22.79 -10.84 -1.00
N THR A 408 -23.93 -11.14 -0.40
CA THR A 408 -24.35 -10.56 0.88
C THR A 408 -24.57 -11.64 1.93
N LEU A 409 -24.52 -11.25 3.19
CA LEU A 409 -24.90 -12.12 4.30
C LEU A 409 -26.35 -12.58 4.10
N PRO A 410 -26.68 -13.88 4.34
CA PRO A 410 -28.03 -14.42 4.21
C PRO A 410 -29.07 -13.58 4.95
N ASP A 411 -30.34 -13.57 4.48
CA ASP A 411 -31.40 -12.79 5.11
C ASP A 411 -31.65 -13.18 6.57
N ASP A 412 -31.45 -14.45 6.90
CA ASP A 412 -31.58 -15.03 8.23
C ASP A 412 -30.26 -15.02 9.04
N TYR A 413 -29.22 -14.36 8.52
CA TYR A 413 -27.94 -14.26 9.21
C TYR A 413 -28.08 -13.55 10.55
N VAL A 414 -27.54 -14.18 11.58
CA VAL A 414 -27.51 -13.63 12.95
C VAL A 414 -26.08 -13.20 13.27
N GLN A 415 -25.94 -11.95 13.71
CA GLN A 415 -24.69 -11.34 14.16
C GLN A 415 -23.97 -12.26 15.16
N LYS A 416 -22.66 -12.48 14.97
CA LYS A 416 -21.89 -13.45 15.77
C LYS A 416 -21.64 -13.02 17.19
N ASN A 417 -21.50 -11.72 17.43
CA ASN A 417 -21.24 -11.14 18.77
C ASN A 417 -20.06 -11.79 19.51
N THR A 418 -18.97 -12.11 18.79
CA THR A 418 -17.81 -12.80 19.37
C THR A 418 -17.16 -11.96 20.47
N TYR A 419 -17.05 -10.66 20.26
CA TYR A 419 -16.41 -9.72 21.18
C TYR A 419 -17.33 -8.57 21.64
N CYS A 420 -18.51 -8.40 21.05
CA CYS A 420 -19.51 -7.44 21.52
C CYS A 420 -20.48 -8.10 22.51
N SER A 421 -20.57 -7.57 23.73
CA SER A 421 -21.48 -8.07 24.76
C SER A 421 -22.80 -7.31 24.87
N ASN A 422 -22.94 -6.18 24.14
CA ASN A 422 -24.15 -5.38 24.15
C ASN A 422 -25.14 -5.89 23.08
N PRO A 423 -26.29 -6.45 23.46
CA PRO A 423 -27.26 -6.99 22.51
C PRO A 423 -27.98 -5.91 21.69
N GLU A 424 -27.84 -4.64 22.07
CA GLU A 424 -28.46 -3.50 21.38
C GLU A 424 -27.57 -2.95 20.25
N HIS A 425 -26.30 -3.36 20.20
CA HIS A 425 -25.38 -2.95 19.15
C HIS A 425 -25.65 -3.73 17.88
N ASN A 426 -25.82 -3.02 16.78
CA ASN A 426 -25.87 -3.61 15.45
C ASN A 426 -24.55 -3.37 14.72
N HIS A 427 -23.83 -4.45 14.43
CA HIS A 427 -22.55 -4.46 13.75
C HIS A 427 -22.61 -5.08 12.35
N ILE A 428 -23.81 -5.27 11.80
CA ILE A 428 -23.99 -5.66 10.41
C ILE A 428 -23.93 -4.41 9.54
N SER A 429 -23.11 -4.42 8.52
CA SER A 429 -23.02 -3.30 7.56
C SER A 429 -24.36 -3.06 6.84
N PRO A 430 -24.68 -1.81 6.46
CA PRO A 430 -25.96 -1.48 5.80
C PRO A 430 -26.19 -2.25 4.50
N ASP A 431 -25.12 -2.54 3.75
CA ASP A 431 -25.11 -3.36 2.53
C ASP A 431 -25.18 -4.86 2.80
N ARG A 432 -25.12 -5.27 4.08
CA ARG A 432 -25.11 -6.66 4.52
C ARG A 432 -23.92 -7.49 4.01
N VAL A 433 -22.77 -6.87 3.86
CA VAL A 433 -21.53 -7.57 3.47
C VAL A 433 -20.71 -7.96 4.69
N VAL A 434 -20.63 -7.10 5.71
CA VAL A 434 -19.75 -7.28 6.87
C VAL A 434 -20.54 -7.49 8.17
N ASP A 435 -20.08 -8.45 8.98
CA ASP A 435 -20.42 -8.60 10.42
C ASP A 435 -19.19 -8.20 11.25
N ALA A 436 -19.14 -6.95 11.65
CA ALA A 436 -18.06 -6.40 12.46
C ALA A 436 -17.99 -6.98 13.88
N SER A 437 -19.09 -7.57 14.39
CA SER A 437 -19.14 -8.17 15.73
C SER A 437 -18.27 -9.42 15.88
N ALA A 438 -17.84 -10.00 14.75
CA ALA A 438 -16.93 -11.13 14.75
C ALA A 438 -15.48 -10.71 15.03
N GLY A 439 -15.11 -9.46 14.71
CA GLY A 439 -13.77 -8.90 14.89
C GLY A 439 -13.46 -8.58 16.35
N LEU A 440 -12.16 -8.50 16.69
CA LEU A 440 -11.65 -8.28 18.04
C LEU A 440 -12.07 -6.92 18.64
N LEU A 441 -12.27 -5.90 17.80
CA LEU A 441 -12.58 -4.52 18.18
C LEU A 441 -13.91 -4.05 17.56
N PRO A 442 -15.06 -4.70 17.86
CA PRO A 442 -16.31 -4.40 17.18
C PRO A 442 -16.80 -2.97 17.43
N ASP A 443 -16.60 -2.43 18.63
CA ASP A 443 -17.08 -1.10 19.02
C ASP A 443 -16.10 0.03 18.62
N THR A 444 -14.89 -0.28 18.17
CA THR A 444 -13.85 0.72 17.85
C THR A 444 -13.22 0.54 16.46
N THR A 445 -13.84 -0.26 15.58
CA THR A 445 -13.43 -0.39 14.17
C THR A 445 -14.41 0.35 13.26
N PHE A 446 -13.86 1.25 12.45
CA PHE A 446 -14.56 1.99 11.39
C PHE A 446 -14.30 1.32 10.04
N TYR A 447 -15.36 1.04 9.31
CA TYR A 447 -15.30 0.34 8.03
C TYR A 447 -15.60 1.29 6.86
N PHE A 448 -14.90 1.09 5.73
CA PHE A 448 -15.07 1.88 4.51
C PHE A 448 -15.38 0.96 3.34
N ASP A 449 -16.62 1.04 2.87
CA ASP A 449 -17.13 0.32 1.70
C ASP A 449 -16.56 0.89 0.41
N GLY A 450 -16.08 0.05 -0.50
CA GLY A 450 -15.56 0.47 -1.78
C GLY A 450 -14.30 1.33 -1.70
N GLN A 451 -13.46 1.17 -0.66
CA GLN A 451 -12.19 1.88 -0.52
C GLN A 451 -11.00 0.97 -0.82
N LYS A 452 -10.15 1.38 -1.77
CA LYS A 452 -8.90 0.67 -2.07
C LYS A 452 -7.80 1.02 -1.09
N HIS A 453 -6.96 0.03 -0.75
CA HIS A 453 -5.82 0.13 0.16
C HIS A 453 -4.83 1.24 -0.22
N ASP A 454 -4.44 1.29 -1.49
CA ASP A 454 -3.50 2.27 -2.05
C ASP A 454 -4.07 3.69 -2.16
N LEU A 455 -5.37 3.85 -1.93
CA LEU A 455 -6.08 5.14 -1.92
C LEU A 455 -6.54 5.56 -0.51
N THR A 456 -6.16 4.84 0.53
CA THR A 456 -6.53 5.14 1.93
C THR A 456 -6.19 6.59 2.32
N GLN A 457 -5.01 7.09 1.95
CA GLN A 457 -4.55 8.44 2.23
C GLN A 457 -5.27 9.52 1.40
N HIS A 458 -6.08 9.12 0.43
CA HIS A 458 -6.88 10.02 -0.40
C HIS A 458 -8.38 10.02 -0.02
N ASN A 459 -8.72 9.32 1.06
CA ASN A 459 -10.03 9.41 1.69
C ASN A 459 -9.98 10.44 2.83
N ASP A 460 -10.65 11.57 2.62
CA ASP A 460 -10.66 12.68 3.58
C ASP A 460 -11.33 12.33 4.91
N VAL A 461 -12.29 11.40 4.91
CA VAL A 461 -12.96 10.96 6.16
C VAL A 461 -12.04 10.13 7.02
N ILE A 462 -11.25 9.23 6.41
CA ILE A 462 -10.23 8.45 7.15
C ILE A 462 -9.23 9.39 7.82
N LEU A 463 -8.77 10.43 7.10
CA LEU A 463 -7.82 11.37 7.66
C LEU A 463 -8.45 12.30 8.72
N LYS A 464 -9.70 12.74 8.52
CA LYS A 464 -10.44 13.53 9.52
C LYS A 464 -10.67 12.74 10.82
N ILE A 465 -11.15 11.49 10.72
CA ILE A 465 -11.34 10.66 11.92
C ILE A 465 -10.01 10.34 12.60
N ALA A 466 -8.95 10.09 11.82
CA ALA A 466 -7.63 9.86 12.38
C ALA A 466 -7.13 11.09 13.18
N MET A 467 -7.26 12.29 12.61
CA MET A 467 -6.86 13.53 13.29
C MET A 467 -7.71 13.80 14.54
N GLU A 468 -9.01 13.54 14.49
CA GLU A 468 -9.90 13.66 15.64
C GLU A 468 -9.52 12.69 16.75
N LEU A 469 -9.33 11.40 16.41
CA LEU A 469 -8.99 10.36 17.38
C LEU A 469 -7.63 10.59 18.06
N ILE A 470 -6.63 11.14 17.34
CA ILE A 470 -5.31 11.39 17.95
C ILE A 470 -5.25 12.66 18.77
N ALA A 471 -6.11 13.65 18.47
CA ALA A 471 -6.14 14.94 19.17
C ALA A 471 -7.06 14.92 20.39
N HIS A 472 -8.18 14.20 20.34
CA HIS A 472 -9.25 14.26 21.33
C HIS A 472 -9.64 12.88 21.88
N ASP A 473 -10.24 12.86 23.06
CA ASP A 473 -10.76 11.64 23.72
C ASP A 473 -12.30 11.59 23.72
N ASP A 474 -12.95 12.44 22.93
CA ASP A 474 -14.42 12.52 22.89
C ASP A 474 -15.04 11.34 22.17
N ILE A 475 -14.39 10.85 21.12
CA ILE A 475 -14.78 9.62 20.41
C ILE A 475 -14.19 8.43 21.14
N LYS A 476 -15.05 7.61 21.76
CA LYS A 476 -14.66 6.40 22.50
C LYS A 476 -14.99 5.12 21.77
N ASP A 477 -15.96 5.19 20.87
CA ASP A 477 -16.48 4.08 20.09
C ASP A 477 -17.21 4.59 18.84
N VAL A 478 -17.64 3.68 18.00
CA VAL A 478 -18.35 3.96 16.75
C VAL A 478 -19.76 4.56 16.93
N TYR A 479 -20.23 4.68 18.16
CA TYR A 479 -21.52 5.29 18.52
C TYR A 479 -21.37 6.70 19.12
N SER A 480 -20.14 7.15 19.36
CA SER A 480 -19.85 8.41 20.05
C SER A 480 -20.18 9.65 19.20
N SER A 481 -20.11 9.55 17.87
CA SER A 481 -20.37 10.67 16.96
C SER A 481 -21.17 10.25 15.72
N PRO A 482 -22.24 10.96 15.39
CA PRO A 482 -22.95 10.71 14.13
C PRO A 482 -22.16 11.12 12.88
N ASP A 483 -21.13 11.96 13.04
CA ASP A 483 -20.27 12.39 11.94
C ASP A 483 -19.29 11.29 11.53
N PHE A 484 -19.03 10.32 12.41
CA PHE A 484 -18.15 9.19 12.18
C PHE A 484 -18.86 7.88 12.53
N PRO A 485 -19.81 7.43 11.71
CA PRO A 485 -20.50 6.15 11.93
C PRO A 485 -19.55 4.96 11.73
N GLN A 486 -19.94 3.78 12.20
CA GLN A 486 -19.16 2.55 12.04
C GLN A 486 -18.89 2.20 10.57
N PHE A 487 -19.88 2.41 9.69
CA PHE A 487 -19.79 2.08 8.27
C PHE A 487 -19.87 3.35 7.43
N ASN A 488 -18.89 3.53 6.57
CA ASN A 488 -18.68 4.71 5.73
C ASN A 488 -18.51 4.28 4.27
N ILE A 489 -18.64 5.24 3.35
CA ILE A 489 -18.41 5.04 1.92
C ILE A 489 -16.97 5.42 1.56
N GLY A 490 -16.33 4.62 0.73
CA GLY A 490 -15.02 4.92 0.17
C GLY A 490 -15.03 6.18 -0.70
N ARG A 491 -13.91 6.90 -0.71
CA ARG A 491 -13.74 8.17 -1.45
C ARG A 491 -12.31 8.29 -1.98
N ASP A 492 -12.18 9.01 -3.09
CA ASP A 492 -10.90 9.57 -3.57
C ASP A 492 -11.11 11.04 -3.90
N VAL A 493 -10.58 11.92 -3.07
CA VAL A 493 -10.82 13.37 -3.20
C VAL A 493 -9.84 14.09 -4.13
N ARG A 494 -8.86 13.39 -4.73
CA ARG A 494 -7.78 14.00 -5.53
C ARG A 494 -8.31 14.76 -6.73
N ASN A 495 -9.19 14.12 -7.49
CA ASN A 495 -9.75 14.72 -8.70
C ASN A 495 -10.60 15.94 -8.34
N LEU A 496 -11.44 15.85 -7.31
CA LEU A 496 -12.27 16.96 -6.85
C LEU A 496 -11.42 18.17 -6.40
N HIS A 497 -10.32 17.94 -5.67
CA HIS A 497 -9.38 19.01 -5.31
C HIS A 497 -8.70 19.65 -6.55
N THR A 498 -8.35 18.83 -7.54
CA THR A 498 -7.77 19.33 -8.80
C THR A 498 -8.75 20.19 -9.57
N LEU A 499 -10.00 19.74 -9.68
CA LEU A 499 -11.07 20.49 -10.34
C LEU A 499 -11.41 21.80 -9.60
N LEU A 500 -11.45 21.79 -8.27
CA LEU A 500 -11.65 23.00 -7.48
C LEU A 500 -10.52 24.01 -7.70
N LYS A 501 -9.27 23.55 -7.72
CA LYS A 501 -8.13 24.41 -8.03
C LYS A 501 -8.25 25.01 -9.44
N SER A 502 -8.63 24.21 -10.43
CA SER A 502 -8.87 24.72 -11.78
C SER A 502 -10.01 25.75 -11.82
N ALA A 503 -11.06 25.58 -10.99
CA ALA A 503 -12.15 26.53 -10.88
C ALA A 503 -11.71 27.89 -10.31
N GLU A 504 -10.76 27.92 -9.36
CA GLU A 504 -10.19 29.17 -8.81
C GLU A 504 -9.43 29.96 -9.87
N GLU A 505 -8.83 29.31 -10.86
CA GLU A 505 -8.07 29.92 -11.95
C GLU A 505 -8.94 30.52 -13.06
N VAL A 506 -10.25 30.23 -13.05
CA VAL A 506 -11.20 30.72 -14.06
C VAL A 506 -11.39 32.23 -13.97
N ASN A 507 -11.16 32.93 -15.09
CA ASN A 507 -11.44 34.37 -15.14
C ASN A 507 -12.95 34.64 -15.18
N ALA A 508 -13.53 34.88 -14.02
CA ALA A 508 -14.97 35.12 -13.87
C ALA A 508 -15.52 36.30 -14.72
N SER A 509 -14.68 37.25 -15.19
CA SER A 509 -15.12 38.36 -16.03
C SER A 509 -15.35 37.95 -17.49
N SER A 510 -14.85 36.82 -17.95
CA SER A 510 -15.05 36.28 -19.29
C SER A 510 -16.33 35.45 -19.42
N LEU A 511 -16.97 35.07 -18.30
CA LEU A 511 -18.13 34.20 -18.26
C LEU A 511 -19.43 34.96 -18.41
N SER A 512 -20.44 34.36 -19.06
CA SER A 512 -21.81 34.78 -19.01
C SER A 512 -22.38 34.64 -17.59
N SER A 513 -23.47 35.32 -17.31
CA SER A 513 -24.16 35.25 -16.00
C SER A 513 -24.63 33.82 -15.68
N GLU A 514 -25.01 33.05 -16.70
CA GLU A 514 -25.47 31.67 -16.58
C GLU A 514 -24.29 30.72 -16.24
N GLU A 515 -23.20 30.82 -17.00
CA GLU A 515 -21.98 30.03 -16.76
C GLU A 515 -21.39 30.29 -15.37
N LYS A 516 -21.39 31.56 -14.94
CA LYS A 516 -20.93 31.91 -13.60
C LYS A 516 -21.81 31.32 -12.49
N ALA A 517 -23.15 31.33 -12.69
CA ALA A 517 -24.08 30.75 -11.72
C ALA A 517 -23.91 29.22 -11.64
N GLU A 518 -23.72 28.55 -12.80
CA GLU A 518 -23.52 27.12 -12.90
C GLU A 518 -22.19 26.70 -12.26
N LEU A 519 -21.09 27.40 -12.55
CA LEU A 519 -19.77 27.15 -11.94
C LEU A 519 -19.82 27.33 -10.42
N ASN A 520 -20.38 28.43 -9.93
CA ASN A 520 -20.49 28.66 -8.49
C ASN A 520 -21.33 27.58 -7.78
N ALA A 521 -22.39 27.08 -8.44
CA ALA A 521 -23.21 26.01 -7.88
C ALA A 521 -22.46 24.65 -7.86
N ALA A 522 -21.66 24.36 -8.89
CA ALA A 522 -20.84 23.15 -8.93
C ALA A 522 -19.71 23.19 -7.88
N VAL A 523 -19.01 24.33 -7.76
CA VAL A 523 -17.99 24.56 -6.73
C VAL A 523 -18.58 24.40 -5.33
N ALA A 524 -19.72 25.06 -5.04
CA ALA A 524 -20.36 24.97 -3.73
C ALA A 524 -20.81 23.53 -3.39
N GLN A 525 -21.23 22.74 -4.38
CA GLN A 525 -21.54 21.32 -4.18
C GLN A 525 -20.29 20.52 -3.83
N ALA A 526 -19.20 20.72 -4.56
CA ALA A 526 -17.92 20.04 -4.33
C ALA A 526 -17.35 20.36 -2.95
N GLU A 527 -17.32 21.65 -2.58
CA GLU A 527 -16.87 22.09 -1.25
C GLU A 527 -17.73 21.52 -0.12
N ASN A 528 -19.06 21.46 -0.31
CA ASN A 528 -19.97 20.89 0.68
C ASN A 528 -19.67 19.39 0.91
N LEU A 529 -19.40 18.63 -0.15
CA LEU A 529 -19.05 17.21 -0.04
C LEU A 529 -17.71 17.03 0.70
N LEU A 530 -16.71 17.84 0.42
CA LEU A 530 -15.43 17.81 1.15
C LEU A 530 -15.58 18.19 2.63
N ASN A 531 -16.59 18.97 2.99
CA ASN A 531 -16.88 19.31 4.39
C ASN A 531 -17.79 18.30 5.11
N THR A 532 -18.40 17.36 4.38
CA THR A 532 -19.32 16.37 4.92
C THR A 532 -18.59 15.03 5.12
N THR A 533 -18.71 14.43 6.30
CA THR A 533 -18.12 13.10 6.58
C THR A 533 -19.03 11.96 6.15
N VAL A 534 -20.33 12.15 6.13
CA VAL A 534 -21.34 11.17 5.71
C VAL A 534 -21.94 11.57 4.38
N CYS A 535 -21.89 10.68 3.37
CA CYS A 535 -22.52 10.89 2.05
C CYS A 535 -23.02 9.56 1.50
N GLU A 536 -23.78 9.61 0.40
CA GLU A 536 -24.25 8.44 -0.31
C GLU A 536 -23.27 8.01 -1.41
N ALA A 537 -23.31 6.73 -1.77
CA ALA A 537 -22.52 6.21 -2.88
C ALA A 537 -22.81 6.98 -4.18
N GLY A 538 -21.75 7.33 -4.91
CA GLY A 538 -21.84 8.07 -6.17
C GLY A 538 -22.03 9.60 -6.04
N ASP A 539 -22.13 10.17 -4.85
CA ASP A 539 -22.25 11.63 -4.70
C ASP A 539 -20.99 12.36 -5.12
N PHE A 540 -19.82 11.78 -4.83
CA PHE A 540 -18.53 12.31 -5.29
C PHE A 540 -18.42 12.29 -6.81
N GLU A 541 -18.71 11.17 -7.45
CA GLU A 541 -18.70 11.05 -8.91
C GLU A 541 -19.62 12.06 -9.59
N LYS A 542 -20.84 12.24 -9.06
CA LYS A 542 -21.78 13.24 -9.58
C LYS A 542 -21.24 14.66 -9.46
N ALA A 543 -20.59 15.00 -8.34
CA ALA A 543 -20.01 16.32 -8.15
C ALA A 543 -18.81 16.57 -9.05
N GLU A 544 -17.94 15.59 -9.19
CA GLU A 544 -16.79 15.62 -10.09
C GLU A 544 -17.22 15.81 -11.54
N ASN A 545 -18.13 14.98 -12.02
CA ASN A 545 -18.65 15.06 -13.38
C ASN A 545 -19.28 16.45 -13.64
N ARG A 546 -20.10 16.96 -12.71
CA ARG A 546 -20.72 18.28 -12.86
C ARG A 546 -19.70 19.41 -12.90
N LEU A 547 -18.70 19.39 -12.02
CA LEU A 547 -17.64 20.40 -11.98
C LEU A 547 -16.74 20.31 -13.20
N SER A 548 -16.39 19.11 -13.64
CA SER A 548 -15.63 18.87 -14.86
C SER A 548 -16.35 19.39 -16.10
N ASP A 549 -17.64 19.08 -16.26
CA ASP A 549 -18.46 19.49 -17.40
C ASP A 549 -18.49 21.01 -17.56
N ILE A 550 -18.70 21.75 -16.46
CA ILE A 550 -18.71 23.22 -16.53
C ILE A 550 -17.31 23.78 -16.79
N LEU A 551 -16.24 23.20 -16.24
CA LEU A 551 -14.87 23.65 -16.48
C LEU A 551 -14.44 23.41 -17.94
N ILE A 552 -14.82 22.29 -18.53
CA ILE A 552 -14.63 22.00 -19.98
C ILE A 552 -15.43 23.02 -20.81
N LYS A 553 -16.69 23.26 -20.50
CA LYS A 553 -17.57 24.21 -21.21
C LYS A 553 -17.00 25.62 -21.23
N VAL A 554 -16.34 26.07 -20.16
CA VAL A 554 -15.72 27.40 -20.07
C VAL A 554 -14.26 27.43 -20.52
N GLY A 555 -13.72 26.30 -20.98
CA GLY A 555 -12.36 26.18 -21.51
C GLY A 555 -11.25 26.25 -20.45
N ALA A 556 -11.55 25.96 -19.20
CA ALA A 556 -10.60 25.94 -18.11
C ALA A 556 -9.88 24.58 -17.98
N VAL A 557 -10.53 23.52 -18.42
CA VAL A 557 -9.99 22.15 -18.47
C VAL A 557 -10.23 21.62 -19.89
N GLU A 558 -9.25 20.93 -20.44
CA GLU A 558 -9.43 20.21 -21.71
C GLU A 558 -10.27 18.95 -21.45
N ALA A 559 -11.20 18.66 -22.37
CA ALA A 559 -11.87 17.37 -22.35
C ALA A 559 -10.81 16.27 -22.54
N GLU A 560 -10.84 15.24 -21.71
CA GLU A 560 -9.99 14.06 -21.98
C GLU A 560 -10.34 13.56 -23.39
N GLU A 561 -9.35 13.59 -24.30
CA GLU A 561 -9.48 12.87 -25.56
C GLU A 561 -9.60 11.39 -25.23
N GLU A 562 -10.78 10.84 -25.44
CA GLU A 562 -11.01 9.39 -25.37
C GLU A 562 -10.08 8.74 -26.41
N LYS A 563 -8.92 8.24 -25.94
CA LYS A 563 -8.01 7.51 -26.81
C LYS A 563 -8.77 6.30 -27.34
N ASP A 564 -8.91 6.20 -28.65
CA ASP A 564 -9.65 5.11 -29.30
C ASP A 564 -8.87 3.79 -29.17
N TYR A 565 -9.18 3.05 -28.12
CA TYR A 565 -8.67 1.69 -27.89
C TYR A 565 -9.57 0.60 -28.49
N THR A 566 -10.65 0.99 -29.16
CA THR A 566 -11.67 0.10 -29.73
C THR A 566 -11.07 -1.04 -30.55
N PHE A 567 -9.94 -0.78 -31.22
CA PHE A 567 -9.25 -1.82 -31.98
C PHE A 567 -8.75 -2.97 -31.10
N PHE A 568 -8.08 -2.68 -30.00
CA PHE A 568 -7.55 -3.73 -29.10
C PHE A 568 -8.66 -4.39 -28.29
N GLU A 569 -9.67 -3.64 -27.89
CA GLU A 569 -10.86 -4.17 -27.21
C GLU A 569 -11.61 -5.15 -28.11
N ASN A 570 -11.91 -4.74 -29.33
CA ASN A 570 -12.57 -5.60 -30.32
C ASN A 570 -11.69 -6.81 -30.69
N LEU A 571 -10.38 -6.65 -30.78
CA LEU A 571 -9.45 -7.72 -31.07
C LEU A 571 -9.37 -8.72 -29.91
N SER A 572 -9.29 -8.23 -28.67
CA SER A 572 -9.30 -9.07 -27.48
C SER A 572 -10.59 -9.87 -27.38
N GLN A 573 -11.74 -9.21 -27.57
CA GLN A 573 -13.04 -9.86 -27.55
C GLN A 573 -13.18 -10.88 -28.69
N TRP A 574 -12.75 -10.53 -29.89
CA TRP A 574 -12.76 -11.46 -31.04
C TRP A 574 -11.87 -12.68 -30.79
N LEU A 575 -10.68 -12.49 -30.20
CA LEU A 575 -9.78 -13.57 -29.81
C LEU A 575 -10.45 -14.50 -28.78
N TYR A 576 -11.10 -13.90 -27.77
CA TYR A 576 -11.83 -14.66 -26.75
C TYR A 576 -12.98 -15.48 -27.32
N GLU A 577 -13.81 -14.88 -28.19
CA GLU A 577 -14.98 -15.55 -28.80
C GLU A 577 -14.60 -16.70 -29.72
N HIS A 578 -13.46 -16.63 -30.41
CA HIS A 578 -13.07 -17.61 -31.43
C HIS A 578 -12.10 -18.68 -30.92
N TYR A 579 -11.30 -18.37 -29.91
CA TYR A 579 -10.24 -19.26 -29.43
C TYR A 579 -10.32 -19.56 -27.92
N GLY A 580 -11.25 -18.95 -27.20
CA GLY A 580 -11.40 -19.11 -25.75
C GLY A 580 -10.21 -18.55 -24.99
N THR A 581 -9.98 -19.07 -23.78
CA THR A 581 -8.83 -18.75 -22.94
C THR A 581 -7.52 -19.38 -23.44
N ASN A 582 -7.62 -20.42 -24.26
CA ASN A 582 -6.50 -21.21 -24.76
C ASN A 582 -6.10 -20.75 -26.17
N GLY A 583 -5.48 -19.62 -26.24
CA GLY A 583 -4.67 -18.98 -27.26
C GLY A 583 -4.65 -19.54 -28.67
N PHE A 584 -3.54 -19.77 -29.15
CA PHE A 584 -2.99 -19.44 -30.47
C PHE A 584 -2.70 -20.60 -31.39
N SER A 585 -2.71 -21.82 -30.92
CA SER A 585 -2.31 -23.00 -31.72
C SER A 585 -3.17 -23.25 -32.99
N GLU A 586 -4.33 -22.59 -33.06
CA GLU A 586 -5.30 -22.77 -34.16
C GLU A 586 -5.43 -21.56 -35.12
N MET A 587 -4.70 -20.46 -34.87
CA MET A 587 -4.81 -19.22 -35.65
C MET A 587 -4.05 -19.32 -37.00
N PRO A 588 -4.65 -18.94 -38.15
CA PRO A 588 -3.93 -18.89 -39.42
C PRO A 588 -2.78 -17.87 -39.37
N ARG A 589 -1.59 -18.25 -39.86
CA ARG A 589 -0.39 -17.38 -39.90
C ARG A 589 -0.61 -15.98 -40.49
N ILE A 590 -1.61 -15.79 -41.35
CA ILE A 590 -1.96 -14.49 -41.95
C ILE A 590 -2.52 -13.53 -40.90
N SER A 591 -3.32 -14.02 -39.96
CA SER A 591 -3.90 -13.22 -38.87
C SER A 591 -2.82 -12.73 -37.90
N ILE A 592 -1.82 -13.56 -37.62
CA ILE A 592 -0.65 -13.20 -36.78
C ILE A 592 0.08 -11.99 -37.34
N ASN A 593 0.39 -11.98 -38.63
CA ASN A 593 1.11 -10.90 -39.27
C ASN A 593 0.33 -9.57 -39.26
N LEU A 594 -1.01 -9.62 -39.32
CA LEU A 594 -1.85 -8.43 -39.22
C LEU A 594 -1.85 -7.86 -37.79
N ILE A 595 -1.96 -8.72 -36.78
CA ILE A 595 -1.91 -8.37 -35.37
C ILE A 595 -0.53 -7.78 -35.04
N LEU A 596 0.55 -8.44 -35.44
CA LEU A 596 1.92 -7.94 -35.25
C LEU A 596 2.14 -6.57 -35.87
N LYS A 597 1.61 -6.33 -37.08
CA LYS A 597 1.68 -4.99 -37.71
C LYS A 597 0.91 -3.94 -36.92
N ALA A 598 -0.27 -4.29 -36.41
CA ALA A 598 -1.07 -3.37 -35.61
C ALA A 598 -0.35 -3.03 -34.28
N ILE A 599 0.20 -4.04 -33.60
CA ILE A 599 1.00 -3.85 -32.37
C ILE A 599 2.22 -2.98 -32.65
N VAL A 600 2.99 -3.26 -33.70
CA VAL A 600 4.17 -2.46 -34.07
C VAL A 600 3.80 -1.02 -34.41
N ASN A 601 2.70 -0.79 -35.13
CA ASN A 601 2.23 0.56 -35.43
C ASN A 601 1.77 1.31 -34.18
N PHE A 602 1.08 0.67 -33.27
CA PHE A 602 0.66 1.24 -31.99
C PHE A 602 1.87 1.61 -31.12
N ILE A 603 2.84 0.72 -31.01
CA ILE A 603 4.10 0.97 -30.27
C ILE A 603 4.86 2.15 -30.86
N ASN A 604 4.99 2.23 -32.19
CA ASN A 604 5.64 3.36 -32.83
C ASN A 604 4.90 4.68 -32.54
N ASN A 605 3.59 4.66 -32.35
CA ASN A 605 2.81 5.86 -31.99
C ASN A 605 2.93 6.25 -30.51
N ILE A 606 3.22 5.30 -29.61
CA ILE A 606 3.48 5.60 -28.18
C ILE A 606 4.89 6.20 -27.99
N PHE A 607 5.87 5.78 -28.80
CA PHE A 607 7.27 6.18 -28.67
C PHE A 607 7.70 7.26 -29.67
N ALA A 608 6.81 7.74 -30.52
CA ALA A 608 7.00 8.93 -31.37
C ALA A 608 6.52 10.19 -30.68
#